data_09a93c658cab4c5b06d9b8138a659fe4
#
_entry.id   09a93c658cab4c5b06d9b8138a659fe4
#
_cell.length_a   1.000
_cell.length_b   1.000
_cell.length_c   1.000
_cell.angle_alpha   90.00
_cell.angle_beta   90.00
_cell.angle_gamma   90.00
#
_symmetry.space_group_name_H-M   'P 1'
#
loop_
_entity.id
_entity.type
_entity.pdbx_description
1 polymer ?
#
loop_
_entity_poly.entity_id
_entity_poly.type
_entity_poly.pdbx_seq_one_letter_code
_entity_poly.pdbx_strand_id
1 'polypeptide(L)'
;MTRQVISGPRQAEIKSQIQVPAVRLQAPVRVLHVINVEASNYFLNNLLDDTAKEDVQFYFVTFGRDGSFVEDLRHRGAGVYALNTRGRGSYFRAMHELSKIIRENQIDIVHTHLFEPTLIGLLIAKLRGRKVIVTRHHSDALYQLKSKIKQRFYLSLERYINKHAHHIIAPSRMVRDILIEREGVSPAKVSLIPYGQTAERFDAITPEVIARVKVELGISDGLTLVCTSRLYERKGHVYLFEALAPLVRDDLEITLFLVGTGAYRDHLEKLAHRLGLRNHVRFLGWRDDALSIMAAADIIVHPSCEDALSSAVIESLMLARPIIATDISGVRDSLDDGKYGLIVPPADSEAFRAALEQVIAHLDDARERARRGRDHILAYMDSGRVARAYKECYETVAAQP
;
A
#
# COMPACT_ATOMS: atom_id res chain seq x y z
N MET A 1 -0.22 -16.93 32.60
CA MET A 1 -0.66 -17.99 31.68
C MET A 1 0.10 -17.85 30.38
N THR A 2 1.09 -18.69 30.20
CA THR A 2 2.09 -18.68 29.15
C THR A 2 1.46 -19.19 27.83
N ARG A 3 1.39 -18.34 26.80
CA ARG A 3 1.01 -18.81 25.46
C ARG A 3 2.23 -19.41 24.77
N GLN A 4 2.16 -20.71 24.51
CA GLN A 4 3.11 -21.44 23.69
C GLN A 4 3.16 -20.87 22.26
N VAL A 5 4.36 -20.53 21.83
CA VAL A 5 4.67 -20.19 20.43
C VAL A 5 4.74 -21.49 19.64
N ILE A 6 3.77 -21.72 18.76
CA ILE A 6 3.79 -22.85 17.81
C ILE A 6 4.59 -22.40 16.58
N SER A 7 5.81 -22.91 16.47
CA SER A 7 6.65 -22.82 15.26
C SER A 7 6.37 -24.02 14.36
N GLY A 8 5.81 -23.81 13.18
CA GLY A 8 5.57 -24.82 12.15
C GLY A 8 5.78 -24.28 10.74
N PRO A 9 5.97 -25.08 9.70
CA PRO A 9 6.65 -24.75 8.45
C PRO A 9 5.77 -23.88 7.50
N ARG A 10 5.99 -22.56 7.49
CA ARG A 10 5.16 -21.59 6.77
C ARG A 10 5.45 -21.42 5.26
N GLN A 11 6.53 -21.98 4.74
CA GLN A 11 6.81 -21.94 3.28
C GLN A 11 5.93 -22.87 2.44
N ALA A 12 5.31 -23.89 3.05
CA ALA A 12 4.44 -24.83 2.36
C ALA A 12 3.00 -24.30 2.20
N GLU A 13 2.51 -23.45 3.10
CA GLU A 13 1.13 -22.92 3.04
C GLU A 13 0.89 -21.93 1.90
N ILE A 14 1.91 -21.20 1.45
CA ILE A 14 1.78 -20.28 0.31
C ILE A 14 1.65 -21.03 -1.02
N LYS A 15 2.13 -22.26 -1.11
CA LYS A 15 2.02 -23.10 -2.32
C LYS A 15 0.71 -23.87 -2.44
N SER A 16 -0.08 -24.00 -1.39
CA SER A 16 -1.23 -24.92 -1.37
C SER A 16 -2.61 -24.26 -1.57
N GLN A 17 -2.72 -22.93 -1.64
CA GLN A 17 -4.01 -22.23 -1.68
C GLN A 17 -4.53 -21.83 -3.06
N ILE A 18 -3.81 -22.09 -4.14
CA ILE A 18 -4.31 -21.89 -5.51
C ILE A 18 -4.12 -23.18 -6.31
N GLN A 19 -4.94 -24.19 -6.04
CA GLN A 19 -5.19 -25.30 -6.97
C GLN A 19 -6.58 -25.09 -7.58
N VAL A 20 -6.65 -24.24 -8.61
CA VAL A 20 -7.77 -24.22 -9.53
C VAL A 20 -7.27 -24.81 -10.84
N PRO A 21 -7.97 -25.78 -11.47
CA PRO A 21 -7.56 -26.31 -12.77
C PRO A 21 -7.50 -25.14 -13.75
N ALA A 22 -6.37 -24.96 -14.42
CA ALA A 22 -6.18 -23.92 -15.42
C ALA A 22 -7.18 -24.15 -16.58
N VAL A 23 -8.25 -23.39 -16.59
CA VAL A 23 -9.18 -23.32 -17.71
C VAL A 23 -8.57 -22.35 -18.71
N ARG A 24 -7.95 -22.84 -19.78
CA ARG A 24 -7.54 -21.97 -20.91
C ARG A 24 -8.79 -21.44 -21.58
N LEU A 25 -9.05 -20.15 -21.44
CA LEU A 25 -10.07 -19.44 -22.19
C LEU A 25 -9.60 -19.28 -23.64
N GLN A 26 -10.52 -19.38 -24.60
CA GLN A 26 -10.21 -19.29 -26.06
C GLN A 26 -9.97 -17.85 -26.54
N ALA A 27 -10.20 -16.84 -25.65
CA ALA A 27 -10.02 -15.41 -25.93
C ALA A 27 -9.54 -14.70 -24.67
N PRO A 28 -8.83 -13.56 -24.77
CA PRO A 28 -8.39 -12.79 -23.60
C PRO A 28 -9.58 -12.32 -22.77
N VAL A 29 -9.43 -12.42 -21.43
CA VAL A 29 -10.41 -11.85 -20.49
C VAL A 29 -10.33 -10.33 -20.53
N ARG A 30 -11.44 -9.65 -20.76
CA ARG A 30 -11.51 -8.18 -20.78
C ARG A 30 -11.85 -7.65 -19.40
N VAL A 31 -10.87 -7.01 -18.76
CA VAL A 31 -10.98 -6.51 -17.40
C VAL A 31 -11.00 -5.00 -17.38
N LEU A 32 -12.03 -4.40 -16.79
CA LEU A 32 -12.13 -2.96 -16.57
C LEU A 32 -11.81 -2.62 -15.13
N HIS A 33 -10.69 -1.96 -14.89
CA HIS A 33 -10.36 -1.39 -13.59
C HIS A 33 -11.10 -0.06 -13.38
N VAL A 34 -11.85 0.05 -12.29
CA VAL A 34 -12.58 1.25 -11.90
C VAL A 34 -11.96 1.82 -10.63
N ILE A 35 -11.37 3.01 -10.70
CA ILE A 35 -10.56 3.60 -9.64
C ILE A 35 -10.81 5.12 -9.55
N ASN A 36 -10.35 5.75 -8.47
CA ASN A 36 -10.36 7.21 -8.32
C ASN A 36 -8.96 7.70 -7.92
N VAL A 37 -8.06 7.78 -8.90
CA VAL A 37 -6.69 8.28 -8.74
C VAL A 37 -6.33 9.19 -9.93
N GLU A 38 -5.45 10.16 -9.67
CA GLU A 38 -4.95 11.10 -10.68
C GLU A 38 -3.43 10.96 -10.87
N ALA A 39 -2.70 10.51 -9.85
CA ALA A 39 -1.26 10.28 -9.91
C ALA A 39 -0.91 8.87 -10.40
N SER A 40 0.24 8.72 -11.03
CA SER A 40 0.78 7.43 -11.49
C SER A 40 0.74 6.37 -10.38
N ASN A 41 0.43 5.14 -10.78
CA ASN A 41 0.30 4.00 -9.88
C ASN A 41 1.17 2.84 -10.35
N TYR A 42 2.33 2.70 -9.74
CA TYR A 42 3.33 1.68 -10.11
C TYR A 42 2.78 0.25 -10.10
N PHE A 43 1.91 -0.08 -9.16
CA PHE A 43 1.31 -1.41 -9.10
C PHE A 43 0.48 -1.72 -10.36
N LEU A 44 -0.39 -0.80 -10.78
CA LEU A 44 -1.20 -1.02 -11.99
C LEU A 44 -0.37 -0.97 -13.26
N ASN A 45 0.68 -0.15 -13.29
CA ASN A 45 1.63 -0.11 -14.39
C ASN A 45 2.36 -1.46 -14.52
N ASN A 46 2.92 -1.99 -13.42
CA ASN A 46 3.58 -3.29 -13.40
C ASN A 46 2.62 -4.43 -13.78
N LEU A 47 1.40 -4.40 -13.25
CA LEU A 47 0.38 -5.40 -13.61
C LEU A 47 0.11 -5.43 -15.11
N LEU A 48 0.05 -4.24 -15.74
CA LEU A 48 -0.16 -4.13 -17.19
C LEU A 48 1.05 -4.60 -17.98
N ASP A 49 2.27 -4.27 -17.52
CA ASP A 49 3.52 -4.65 -18.21
C ASP A 49 3.80 -6.16 -18.11
N ASP A 50 3.50 -6.77 -16.97
CA ASP A 50 3.83 -8.17 -16.68
C ASP A 50 2.71 -9.15 -17.08
N THR A 51 1.60 -8.66 -17.64
CA THR A 51 0.50 -9.51 -18.09
C THR A 51 0.44 -9.53 -19.62
N ALA A 52 0.54 -10.71 -20.21
CA ALA A 52 0.43 -10.87 -21.66
C ALA A 52 -0.97 -10.45 -22.17
N LYS A 53 -1.02 -9.65 -23.23
CA LYS A 53 -2.26 -9.13 -23.82
C LYS A 53 -3.15 -10.22 -24.42
N GLU A 54 -2.56 -11.34 -24.77
CA GLU A 54 -3.26 -12.54 -25.26
C GLU A 54 -4.05 -13.25 -24.16
N ASP A 55 -3.69 -13.02 -22.90
CA ASP A 55 -4.34 -13.62 -21.74
C ASP A 55 -5.39 -12.68 -21.13
N VAL A 56 -5.01 -11.40 -20.91
CA VAL A 56 -5.88 -10.40 -20.30
C VAL A 56 -5.77 -9.07 -21.03
N GLN A 57 -6.91 -8.51 -21.42
CA GLN A 57 -6.99 -7.18 -21.99
C GLN A 57 -7.51 -6.19 -20.95
N PHE A 58 -6.66 -5.24 -20.57
CA PHE A 58 -6.98 -4.24 -19.55
C PHE A 58 -7.59 -2.98 -20.13
N TYR A 59 -8.61 -2.48 -19.41
CA TYR A 59 -9.22 -1.18 -19.57
C TYR A 59 -9.23 -0.48 -18.21
N PHE A 60 -9.16 0.85 -18.20
CA PHE A 60 -9.13 1.65 -16.98
C PHE A 60 -10.13 2.80 -17.06
N VAL A 61 -10.84 3.00 -15.96
CA VAL A 61 -11.70 4.17 -15.75
C VAL A 61 -11.26 4.85 -14.45
N THR A 62 -10.91 6.13 -14.52
CA THR A 62 -10.76 6.98 -13.33
C THR A 62 -11.91 7.98 -13.22
N PHE A 63 -12.39 8.20 -12.00
CA PHE A 63 -13.33 9.28 -11.70
C PHE A 63 -12.64 10.64 -11.59
N GLY A 64 -11.30 10.65 -11.43
CA GLY A 64 -10.44 11.81 -11.47
C GLY A 64 -10.32 12.43 -12.86
N ARG A 65 -9.40 13.41 -12.96
CA ARG A 65 -9.07 14.09 -14.20
C ARG A 65 -8.04 13.31 -15.01
N ASP A 66 -7.86 13.73 -16.24
CA ASP A 66 -6.69 13.38 -17.04
C ASP A 66 -5.42 13.91 -16.34
N GLY A 67 -4.46 13.05 -16.10
CA GLY A 67 -3.22 13.33 -15.38
C GLY A 67 -2.21 12.20 -15.60
N SER A 68 -1.10 12.22 -14.87
CA SER A 68 -0.01 11.26 -15.07
C SER A 68 -0.44 9.79 -15.01
N PHE A 69 -1.44 9.44 -14.20
CA PHE A 69 -2.02 8.10 -14.19
C PHE A 69 -2.57 7.67 -15.55
N VAL A 70 -3.35 8.55 -16.18
CA VAL A 70 -3.99 8.26 -17.48
C VAL A 70 -2.95 8.25 -18.60
N GLU A 71 -2.00 9.16 -18.58
CA GLU A 71 -0.91 9.26 -19.54
C GLU A 71 -0.03 8.01 -19.52
N ASP A 72 0.41 7.56 -18.35
CA ASP A 72 1.25 6.37 -18.16
C ASP A 72 0.56 5.11 -18.73
N LEU A 73 -0.72 4.91 -18.44
CA LEU A 73 -1.45 3.74 -18.91
C LEU A 73 -1.73 3.78 -20.41
N ARG A 74 -1.99 4.98 -20.98
CA ARG A 74 -2.14 5.15 -22.45
C ARG A 74 -0.83 4.85 -23.17
N HIS A 75 0.30 5.31 -22.66
CA HIS A 75 1.62 5.01 -23.22
C HIS A 75 1.91 3.51 -23.26
N ARG A 76 1.36 2.74 -22.32
CA ARG A 76 1.44 1.27 -22.27
C ARG A 76 0.41 0.56 -23.15
N GLY A 77 -0.42 1.33 -23.85
CA GLY A 77 -1.40 0.82 -24.80
C GLY A 77 -2.68 0.28 -24.20
N ALA A 78 -3.02 0.71 -22.97
CA ALA A 78 -4.31 0.40 -22.37
C ALA A 78 -5.43 1.33 -22.85
N GLY A 79 -6.68 0.83 -22.88
CA GLY A 79 -7.88 1.66 -23.08
C GLY A 79 -8.17 2.43 -21.78
N VAL A 80 -8.03 3.76 -21.78
CA VAL A 80 -8.15 4.57 -20.55
C VAL A 80 -9.15 5.71 -20.71
N TYR A 81 -10.06 5.84 -19.74
CA TYR A 81 -11.16 6.80 -19.72
C TYR A 81 -11.12 7.61 -18.42
N ALA A 82 -11.01 8.95 -18.52
CA ALA A 82 -11.14 9.86 -17.39
C ALA A 82 -12.55 10.48 -17.38
N LEU A 83 -13.32 10.25 -16.33
CA LEU A 83 -14.73 10.69 -16.25
C LEU A 83 -14.90 12.11 -15.71
N ASN A 84 -13.87 12.70 -15.13
CA ASN A 84 -13.85 14.09 -14.62
C ASN A 84 -15.04 14.41 -13.71
N THR A 85 -15.31 13.56 -12.72
CA THR A 85 -16.44 13.74 -11.81
C THR A 85 -16.20 14.90 -10.85
N ARG A 86 -17.01 15.95 -10.95
CA ARG A 86 -17.02 17.10 -10.05
C ARG A 86 -18.44 17.35 -9.55
N GLY A 87 -18.63 17.21 -8.23
CA GLY A 87 -19.93 17.42 -7.60
C GLY A 87 -20.94 16.30 -7.84
N ARG A 88 -22.02 16.30 -7.05
CA ARG A 88 -22.99 15.19 -6.98
C ARG A 88 -23.71 14.88 -8.30
N GLY A 89 -23.95 15.88 -9.15
CA GLY A 89 -24.64 15.68 -10.44
C GLY A 89 -23.78 14.93 -11.48
N SER A 90 -22.46 14.95 -11.37
CA SER A 90 -21.55 14.28 -12.32
C SER A 90 -21.55 12.76 -12.19
N TYR A 91 -21.98 12.22 -11.05
CA TYR A 91 -22.04 10.76 -10.85
C TYR A 91 -23.05 10.07 -11.77
N PHE A 92 -24.20 10.68 -12.06
CA PHE A 92 -25.16 10.10 -13.01
C PHE A 92 -24.59 9.99 -14.41
N ARG A 93 -23.86 11.02 -14.86
CA ARG A 93 -23.15 10.97 -16.15
C ARG A 93 -22.05 9.92 -16.13
N ALA A 94 -21.26 9.84 -15.03
CA ALA A 94 -20.23 8.82 -14.88
C ALA A 94 -20.80 7.40 -14.91
N MET A 95 -21.92 7.15 -14.28
CA MET A 95 -22.65 5.86 -14.34
C MET A 95 -23.08 5.52 -15.77
N HIS A 96 -23.61 6.50 -16.52
CA HIS A 96 -23.98 6.31 -17.91
C HIS A 96 -22.76 5.98 -18.78
N GLU A 97 -21.67 6.77 -18.68
CA GLU A 97 -20.43 6.53 -19.41
C GLU A 97 -19.79 5.19 -19.05
N LEU A 98 -19.72 4.84 -17.76
CA LEU A 98 -19.24 3.53 -17.31
C LEU A 98 -20.05 2.38 -17.93
N SER A 99 -21.37 2.52 -17.96
CA SER A 99 -22.27 1.56 -18.57
C SER A 99 -22.04 1.40 -20.09
N LYS A 100 -21.74 2.51 -20.77
CA LYS A 100 -21.40 2.56 -22.20
C LYS A 100 -20.05 1.88 -22.45
N ILE A 101 -19.01 2.22 -21.67
CA ILE A 101 -17.67 1.63 -21.77
C ILE A 101 -17.73 0.11 -21.62
N ILE A 102 -18.46 -0.39 -20.59
CA ILE A 102 -18.63 -1.82 -20.34
C ILE A 102 -19.24 -2.53 -21.56
N ARG A 103 -20.24 -1.93 -22.19
CA ARG A 103 -20.91 -2.51 -23.36
C ARG A 103 -20.03 -2.47 -24.61
N GLU A 104 -19.44 -1.31 -24.93
CA GLU A 104 -18.70 -1.09 -26.17
C GLU A 104 -17.40 -1.89 -26.22
N ASN A 105 -16.74 -2.05 -25.08
CA ASN A 105 -15.52 -2.86 -24.98
C ASN A 105 -15.80 -4.32 -24.59
N GLN A 106 -17.07 -4.72 -24.50
CA GLN A 106 -17.48 -6.10 -24.17
C GLN A 106 -16.79 -6.63 -22.90
N ILE A 107 -16.72 -5.80 -21.86
CA ILE A 107 -16.02 -6.11 -20.61
C ILE A 107 -16.62 -7.37 -19.96
N ASP A 108 -15.77 -8.30 -19.55
CA ASP A 108 -16.16 -9.53 -18.85
C ASP A 108 -16.19 -9.33 -17.33
N ILE A 109 -15.16 -8.65 -16.81
CA ILE A 109 -14.97 -8.42 -15.38
C ILE A 109 -14.81 -6.91 -15.11
N VAL A 110 -15.55 -6.40 -14.14
CA VAL A 110 -15.35 -5.08 -13.57
C VAL A 110 -14.56 -5.23 -12.26
N HIS A 111 -13.31 -4.78 -12.27
CA HIS A 111 -12.42 -4.81 -11.11
C HIS A 111 -12.40 -3.43 -10.45
N THR A 112 -12.90 -3.33 -9.22
CA THR A 112 -13.09 -2.05 -8.54
C THR A 112 -12.07 -1.85 -7.44
N HIS A 113 -11.66 -0.59 -7.26
CA HIS A 113 -10.70 -0.16 -6.25
C HIS A 113 -11.27 1.04 -5.50
N LEU A 114 -10.99 1.13 -4.19
CA LEU A 114 -11.50 2.16 -3.28
C LEU A 114 -13.03 2.13 -3.11
N PHE A 115 -13.54 2.82 -2.10
CA PHE A 115 -14.92 2.67 -1.66
C PHE A 115 -15.96 3.21 -2.67
N GLU A 116 -15.83 4.49 -3.06
CA GLU A 116 -16.82 5.13 -3.97
C GLU A 116 -16.85 4.49 -5.37
N PRO A 117 -15.69 4.25 -6.05
CA PRO A 117 -15.68 3.54 -7.33
C PRO A 117 -16.25 2.13 -7.23
N THR A 118 -16.06 1.46 -6.08
CA THR A 118 -16.59 0.11 -5.85
C THR A 118 -18.12 0.11 -5.82
N LEU A 119 -18.75 1.03 -5.14
CA LEU A 119 -20.22 1.11 -5.10
C LEU A 119 -20.83 1.33 -6.48
N ILE A 120 -20.27 2.26 -7.24
CA ILE A 120 -20.75 2.61 -8.58
C ILE A 120 -20.43 1.48 -9.57
N GLY A 121 -19.20 0.97 -9.56
CA GLY A 121 -18.76 -0.12 -10.42
C GLY A 121 -19.57 -1.39 -10.21
N LEU A 122 -19.83 -1.77 -8.96
CA LEU A 122 -20.65 -2.93 -8.60
C LEU A 122 -22.08 -2.77 -9.11
N LEU A 123 -22.70 -1.60 -8.91
CA LEU A 123 -24.05 -1.34 -9.37
C LEU A 123 -24.17 -1.48 -10.89
N ILE A 124 -23.29 -0.82 -11.64
CA ILE A 124 -23.34 -0.81 -13.10
C ILE A 124 -22.96 -2.18 -13.69
N ALA A 125 -21.95 -2.86 -13.12
CA ALA A 125 -21.58 -4.22 -13.53
C ALA A 125 -22.76 -5.18 -13.36
N LYS A 126 -23.46 -5.11 -12.21
CA LYS A 126 -24.63 -5.93 -11.93
C LYS A 126 -25.78 -5.66 -12.93
N LEU A 127 -26.05 -4.39 -13.23
CA LEU A 127 -27.06 -4.01 -14.26
C LEU A 127 -26.69 -4.51 -15.66
N ARG A 128 -25.42 -4.73 -15.93
CA ARG A 128 -24.89 -5.24 -17.20
C ARG A 128 -24.63 -6.75 -17.17
N GLY A 129 -24.93 -7.46 -16.11
CA GLY A 129 -24.69 -8.90 -15.96
C GLY A 129 -23.19 -9.26 -16.01
N ARG A 130 -22.32 -8.38 -15.50
CA ARG A 130 -20.87 -8.60 -15.50
C ARG A 130 -20.36 -9.05 -14.16
N LYS A 131 -19.26 -9.83 -14.17
CA LYS A 131 -18.60 -10.27 -12.94
C LYS A 131 -17.90 -9.09 -12.25
N VAL A 132 -17.79 -9.15 -10.94
CA VAL A 132 -17.16 -8.10 -10.16
C VAL A 132 -16.08 -8.68 -9.26
N ILE A 133 -14.88 -8.10 -9.35
CA ILE A 133 -13.79 -8.31 -8.40
C ILE A 133 -13.57 -7.00 -7.64
N VAL A 134 -13.25 -7.09 -6.37
CA VAL A 134 -12.97 -5.94 -5.50
C VAL A 134 -11.60 -6.09 -4.88
N THR A 135 -10.70 -5.13 -5.08
CA THR A 135 -9.50 -5.03 -4.23
C THR A 135 -9.80 -4.15 -3.02
N ARG A 136 -9.67 -4.71 -1.82
CA ARG A 136 -9.90 -4.02 -0.56
C ARG A 136 -8.65 -3.24 -0.14
N HIS A 137 -8.65 -1.90 -0.28
CA HIS A 137 -7.50 -1.04 0.02
C HIS A 137 -7.47 -0.50 1.46
N HIS A 138 -8.40 -0.87 2.32
CA HIS A 138 -8.44 -0.46 3.73
C HIS A 138 -8.64 -1.67 4.64
N SER A 139 -8.11 -1.57 5.84
CA SER A 139 -8.24 -2.61 6.87
C SER A 139 -9.37 -2.28 7.83
N ASP A 140 -9.05 -1.63 8.94
CA ASP A 140 -9.95 -1.39 10.08
C ASP A 140 -10.45 0.05 10.20
N ALA A 141 -10.11 0.95 9.25
CA ALA A 141 -10.48 2.37 9.27
C ALA A 141 -11.97 2.61 9.58
N LEU A 142 -12.85 1.79 9.02
CA LEU A 142 -14.30 1.92 9.27
C LEU A 142 -14.68 1.54 10.70
N TYR A 143 -13.93 0.65 11.33
CA TYR A 143 -14.17 0.23 12.72
C TYR A 143 -13.71 1.29 13.73
N GLN A 144 -12.82 2.20 13.33
CA GLN A 144 -12.30 3.29 14.16
C GLN A 144 -13.13 4.59 14.07
N LEU A 145 -14.18 4.63 13.23
CA LEU A 145 -15.02 5.81 13.10
C LEU A 145 -15.67 6.21 14.44
N LYS A 146 -15.47 7.45 14.89
CA LYS A 146 -16.02 8.01 16.15
C LYS A 146 -17.55 7.96 16.18
N SER A 147 -18.22 8.22 15.05
CA SER A 147 -19.68 8.17 14.93
C SER A 147 -20.18 6.75 14.71
N LYS A 148 -20.86 6.17 15.69
CA LYS A 148 -21.45 4.82 15.59
C LYS A 148 -22.51 4.68 14.49
N ILE A 149 -23.26 5.76 14.19
CA ILE A 149 -24.25 5.79 13.11
C ILE A 149 -23.54 5.69 11.75
N LYS A 150 -22.51 6.54 11.52
CA LYS A 150 -21.71 6.47 10.30
C LYS A 150 -21.03 5.11 10.17
N GLN A 151 -20.44 4.61 11.24
CA GLN A 151 -19.81 3.29 11.28
C GLN A 151 -20.77 2.19 10.82
N ARG A 152 -21.97 2.10 11.42
CA ARG A 152 -22.99 1.10 11.04
C ARG A 152 -23.42 1.23 9.58
N PHE A 153 -23.59 2.47 9.10
CA PHE A 153 -23.95 2.74 7.72
C PHE A 153 -22.87 2.23 6.75
N TYR A 154 -21.61 2.61 6.94
CA TYR A 154 -20.50 2.17 6.08
C TYR A 154 -20.28 0.66 6.15
N LEU A 155 -20.34 0.05 7.33
CA LEU A 155 -20.25 -1.41 7.47
C LEU A 155 -21.41 -2.15 6.79
N SER A 156 -22.60 -1.58 6.73
CA SER A 156 -23.71 -2.19 5.96
C SER A 156 -23.47 -2.13 4.46
N LEU A 157 -22.87 -1.04 3.96
CA LEU A 157 -22.46 -0.94 2.55
C LEU A 157 -21.34 -1.93 2.21
N GLU A 158 -20.34 -2.08 3.10
CA GLU A 158 -19.27 -3.08 2.91
C GLU A 158 -19.84 -4.52 2.88
N ARG A 159 -20.76 -4.85 3.77
CA ARG A 159 -21.46 -6.16 3.73
C ARG A 159 -22.21 -6.36 2.42
N TYR A 160 -22.83 -5.30 1.90
CA TYR A 160 -23.50 -5.35 0.60
C TYR A 160 -22.48 -5.60 -0.52
N ILE A 161 -21.34 -4.89 -0.53
CA ILE A 161 -20.23 -5.10 -1.48
C ILE A 161 -19.75 -6.54 -1.40
N ASN A 162 -19.39 -7.02 -0.21
CA ASN A 162 -18.88 -8.37 0.04
C ASN A 162 -19.84 -9.46 -0.44
N LYS A 163 -21.13 -9.26 -0.23
CA LYS A 163 -22.18 -10.20 -0.67
C LYS A 163 -22.24 -10.30 -2.19
N HIS A 164 -22.12 -9.17 -2.91
CA HIS A 164 -22.38 -9.09 -4.35
C HIS A 164 -21.11 -9.11 -5.23
N ALA A 165 -19.91 -8.92 -4.67
CA ALA A 165 -18.67 -9.19 -5.36
C ALA A 165 -18.58 -10.70 -5.68
N HIS A 166 -18.03 -11.07 -6.83
CA HIS A 166 -17.76 -12.47 -7.18
C HIS A 166 -16.48 -12.93 -6.49
N HIS A 167 -15.49 -12.06 -6.37
CA HIS A 167 -14.24 -12.32 -5.67
C HIS A 167 -13.69 -11.04 -5.02
N ILE A 168 -12.89 -11.20 -3.95
CA ILE A 168 -12.27 -10.09 -3.23
C ILE A 168 -10.77 -10.35 -3.12
N ILE A 169 -9.96 -9.36 -3.48
CA ILE A 169 -8.52 -9.41 -3.34
C ILE A 169 -8.12 -8.60 -2.10
N ALA A 170 -7.43 -9.26 -1.18
CA ALA A 170 -6.84 -8.67 0.00
C ALA A 170 -5.33 -8.47 -0.23
N PRO A 171 -4.77 -7.26 -0.05
CA PRO A 171 -3.34 -7.01 -0.26
C PRO A 171 -2.47 -7.47 0.90
N SER A 172 -3.05 -7.81 2.05
CA SER A 172 -2.34 -8.25 3.25
C SER A 172 -3.13 -9.29 4.05
N ARG A 173 -2.43 -10.06 4.89
CA ARG A 173 -3.05 -11.05 5.81
C ARG A 173 -4.10 -10.39 6.70
N MET A 174 -3.80 -9.23 7.27
CA MET A 174 -4.73 -8.53 8.14
C MET A 174 -6.03 -8.17 7.41
N VAL A 175 -5.97 -7.68 6.17
CA VAL A 175 -7.18 -7.38 5.37
C VAL A 175 -7.97 -8.65 5.08
N ARG A 176 -7.29 -9.75 4.71
CA ARG A 176 -7.92 -11.06 4.52
C ARG A 176 -8.64 -11.54 5.78
N ASP A 177 -7.97 -11.45 6.93
CA ASP A 177 -8.50 -11.95 8.21
C ASP A 177 -9.69 -11.10 8.68
N ILE A 178 -9.66 -9.79 8.47
CA ILE A 178 -10.84 -8.91 8.69
C ILE A 178 -12.02 -9.35 7.82
N LEU A 179 -11.80 -9.59 6.53
CA LEU A 179 -12.85 -10.04 5.61
C LEU A 179 -13.47 -11.37 6.06
N ILE A 180 -12.66 -12.34 6.45
CA ILE A 180 -13.10 -13.68 6.81
C ILE A 180 -13.67 -13.71 8.23
N GLU A 181 -12.92 -13.23 9.22
CA GLU A 181 -13.26 -13.42 10.64
C GLU A 181 -14.26 -12.39 11.17
N ARG A 182 -14.17 -11.13 10.71
CA ARG A 182 -15.03 -10.04 11.21
C ARG A 182 -16.21 -9.75 10.30
N GLU A 183 -16.04 -9.87 8.99
CA GLU A 183 -17.09 -9.55 8.02
C GLU A 183 -17.80 -10.81 7.47
N GLY A 184 -17.33 -12.02 7.82
CA GLY A 184 -17.97 -13.29 7.49
C GLY A 184 -17.91 -13.65 5.99
N VAL A 185 -16.93 -13.15 5.27
CA VAL A 185 -16.72 -13.51 3.86
C VAL A 185 -16.16 -14.93 3.77
N SER A 186 -16.72 -15.74 2.86
CA SER A 186 -16.20 -17.10 2.65
C SER A 186 -14.72 -17.06 2.24
N PRO A 187 -13.84 -17.88 2.84
CA PRO A 187 -12.42 -17.95 2.45
C PRO A 187 -12.21 -18.23 0.95
N ALA A 188 -13.08 -19.06 0.34
CA ALA A 188 -13.02 -19.36 -1.09
C ALA A 188 -13.26 -18.12 -2.00
N LYS A 189 -13.79 -17.03 -1.45
CA LYS A 189 -14.07 -15.78 -2.15
C LYS A 189 -12.97 -14.74 -1.96
N VAL A 190 -11.92 -15.04 -1.18
CA VAL A 190 -10.86 -14.09 -0.84
C VAL A 190 -9.51 -14.63 -1.27
N SER A 191 -8.78 -13.89 -2.10
CA SER A 191 -7.38 -14.16 -2.43
C SER A 191 -6.46 -13.14 -1.75
N LEU A 192 -5.34 -13.61 -1.22
CA LEU A 192 -4.25 -12.77 -0.72
C LEU A 192 -3.27 -12.49 -1.87
N ILE A 193 -3.35 -11.30 -2.44
CA ILE A 193 -2.46 -10.88 -3.53
C ILE A 193 -1.90 -9.49 -3.20
N PRO A 194 -0.60 -9.37 -2.88
CA PRO A 194 0.02 -8.08 -2.56
C PRO A 194 0.17 -7.21 -3.81
N TYR A 195 0.65 -5.97 -3.64
CA TYR A 195 0.96 -5.11 -4.77
C TYR A 195 2.31 -5.50 -5.38
N GLY A 196 2.33 -5.76 -6.70
CA GLY A 196 3.55 -6.10 -7.42
C GLY A 196 4.56 -4.94 -7.44
N GLN A 197 5.82 -5.26 -7.23
CA GLN A 197 6.94 -4.32 -7.30
C GLN A 197 8.03 -4.89 -8.20
N THR A 198 8.76 -3.98 -8.86
CA THR A 198 9.96 -4.30 -9.64
C THR A 198 11.19 -3.71 -8.96
N ALA A 199 12.36 -4.30 -9.22
CA ALA A 199 13.61 -3.84 -8.61
C ALA A 199 14.22 -2.61 -9.31
N GLU A 200 13.92 -2.39 -10.59
CA GLU A 200 14.62 -1.46 -11.48
C GLU A 200 14.68 -0.04 -10.93
N ARG A 201 13.57 0.48 -10.40
CA ARG A 201 13.53 1.84 -9.85
C ARG A 201 14.37 2.02 -8.59
N PHE A 202 14.65 0.95 -7.87
CA PHE A 202 15.49 0.94 -6.67
C PHE A 202 16.96 0.75 -7.05
N ASP A 203 17.24 -0.09 -8.04
CA ASP A 203 18.59 -0.34 -8.56
C ASP A 203 19.16 0.89 -9.30
N ALA A 204 18.29 1.76 -9.82
CA ALA A 204 18.68 3.05 -10.40
C ALA A 204 19.24 4.04 -9.37
N ILE A 205 19.11 3.79 -8.06
CA ILE A 205 19.63 4.64 -6.99
C ILE A 205 21.08 4.23 -6.68
N THR A 206 22.02 4.78 -7.45
CA THR A 206 23.43 4.48 -7.32
C THR A 206 24.09 5.19 -6.12
N PRO A 207 25.28 4.76 -5.68
CA PRO A 207 26.04 5.45 -4.64
C PRO A 207 26.26 6.94 -4.92
N GLU A 208 26.43 7.33 -6.20
CA GLU A 208 26.63 8.73 -6.61
C GLU A 208 25.34 9.54 -6.41
N VAL A 209 24.17 8.96 -6.67
CA VAL A 209 22.87 9.59 -6.40
C VAL A 209 22.73 9.82 -4.90
N ILE A 210 23.04 8.81 -4.09
CA ILE A 210 22.99 8.91 -2.62
C ILE A 210 23.94 9.99 -2.11
N ALA A 211 25.20 10.02 -2.61
CA ALA A 211 26.19 11.02 -2.21
C ALA A 211 25.72 12.45 -2.52
N ARG A 212 25.14 12.67 -3.71
CA ARG A 212 24.57 13.96 -4.10
C ARG A 212 23.43 14.40 -3.18
N VAL A 213 22.50 13.51 -2.85
CA VAL A 213 21.41 13.79 -1.91
C VAL A 213 21.95 14.12 -0.51
N LYS A 214 22.99 13.40 -0.04
CA LYS A 214 23.63 13.71 1.24
C LYS A 214 24.19 15.12 1.26
N VAL A 215 24.90 15.54 0.21
CA VAL A 215 25.44 16.90 0.07
C VAL A 215 24.32 17.94 0.04
N GLU A 216 23.30 17.74 -0.79
CA GLU A 216 22.15 18.65 -0.92
C GLU A 216 21.43 18.87 0.42
N LEU A 217 21.20 17.81 1.16
CA LEU A 217 20.49 17.87 2.44
C LEU A 217 21.39 18.22 3.63
N GLY A 218 22.71 18.36 3.41
CA GLY A 218 23.68 18.61 4.48
C GLY A 218 23.73 17.47 5.49
N ILE A 219 23.63 16.22 4.99
CA ILE A 219 23.81 15.01 5.80
C ILE A 219 25.31 14.79 5.96
N SER A 220 25.80 15.05 7.18
CA SER A 220 27.20 14.86 7.57
C SER A 220 27.32 13.75 8.62
N ASP A 221 28.10 14.00 9.65
CA ASP A 221 28.20 13.12 10.81
C ASP A 221 26.89 13.13 11.62
N GLY A 222 26.60 12.06 12.30
CA GLY A 222 25.34 11.90 13.03
C GLY A 222 24.36 10.97 12.35
N LEU A 223 23.32 10.58 13.09
CA LEU A 223 22.34 9.60 12.67
C LEU A 223 21.23 10.25 11.86
N THR A 224 20.99 9.72 10.66
CA THR A 224 19.93 10.20 9.78
C THR A 224 18.71 9.29 9.80
N LEU A 225 17.60 9.82 10.24
CA LEU A 225 16.28 9.17 10.17
C LEU A 225 15.46 9.77 9.03
N VAL A 226 14.70 8.93 8.33
CA VAL A 226 13.76 9.39 7.30
C VAL A 226 12.38 8.80 7.54
N CYS A 227 11.35 9.66 7.52
CA CYS A 227 9.94 9.29 7.55
C CYS A 227 9.27 9.79 6.27
N THR A 228 8.86 8.87 5.42
CA THR A 228 8.16 9.19 4.16
C THR A 228 6.67 8.92 4.33
N SER A 229 5.86 9.96 4.47
CA SER A 229 4.42 9.84 4.58
C SER A 229 3.69 11.18 4.40
N ARG A 230 2.38 11.13 4.15
CA ARG A 230 1.54 12.32 4.24
C ARG A 230 1.49 12.84 5.68
N LEU A 231 1.50 14.17 5.87
CA LEU A 231 1.42 14.79 7.19
C LEU A 231 -0.06 14.88 7.63
N TYR A 232 -0.59 13.77 8.13
CA TYR A 232 -1.92 13.65 8.72
C TYR A 232 -1.80 13.04 10.12
N GLU A 233 -2.77 13.33 11.01
CA GLU A 233 -2.80 12.84 12.39
C GLU A 233 -2.59 11.32 12.47
N ARG A 234 -3.32 10.55 11.65
CA ARG A 234 -3.25 9.08 11.60
C ARG A 234 -1.88 8.51 11.20
N LYS A 235 -0.95 9.34 10.73
CA LYS A 235 0.42 8.93 10.39
C LYS A 235 1.38 8.97 11.57
N GLY A 236 0.90 9.32 12.77
CA GLY A 236 1.55 9.06 14.04
C GLY A 236 2.85 9.82 14.32
N HIS A 237 3.17 10.87 13.53
CA HIS A 237 4.41 11.66 13.72
C HIS A 237 4.56 12.21 15.16
N VAL A 238 3.46 12.42 15.86
CA VAL A 238 3.46 12.89 17.26
C VAL A 238 4.22 11.91 18.14
N TYR A 239 3.92 10.62 18.01
CA TYR A 239 4.55 9.55 18.80
C TYR A 239 6.04 9.39 18.46
N LEU A 240 6.41 9.59 17.18
CA LEU A 240 7.82 9.62 16.78
C LEU A 240 8.57 10.79 17.41
N PHE A 241 7.98 11.99 17.45
CA PHE A 241 8.61 13.16 18.07
C PHE A 241 8.77 12.99 19.57
N GLU A 242 7.77 12.45 20.25
CA GLU A 242 7.83 12.11 21.67
C GLU A 242 8.91 11.07 21.96
N ALA A 243 9.08 10.07 21.08
CA ALA A 243 10.14 9.06 21.18
C ALA A 243 11.54 9.65 20.96
N LEU A 244 11.69 10.63 20.06
CA LEU A 244 12.98 11.25 19.72
C LEU A 244 13.44 12.28 20.76
N ALA A 245 12.52 13.00 21.41
CA ALA A 245 12.87 14.11 22.30
C ALA A 245 13.79 13.72 23.47
N PRO A 246 13.65 12.58 24.14
CA PRO A 246 14.62 12.12 25.14
C PRO A 246 16.00 11.84 24.52
N LEU A 247 16.07 11.16 23.38
CA LEU A 247 17.33 10.77 22.74
C LEU A 247 18.19 11.96 22.35
N VAL A 248 17.55 13.04 21.87
CA VAL A 248 18.25 14.29 21.52
C VAL A 248 18.75 15.03 22.77
N ARG A 249 18.03 14.95 23.88
CA ARG A 249 18.49 15.52 25.16
C ARG A 249 19.71 14.81 25.72
N ASP A 250 19.90 13.53 25.38
CA ASP A 250 21.05 12.72 25.75
C ASP A 250 22.24 12.91 24.77
N ASP A 251 22.30 14.07 24.10
CA ASP A 251 23.35 14.54 23.19
C ASP A 251 23.57 13.62 21.94
N LEU A 252 22.57 12.81 21.54
CA LEU A 252 22.66 12.08 20.27
C LEU A 252 22.42 13.03 19.09
N GLU A 253 23.39 13.10 18.20
CA GLU A 253 23.26 13.84 16.93
C GLU A 253 22.33 13.12 15.98
N ILE A 254 21.02 13.40 16.08
CA ILE A 254 19.98 12.82 15.24
C ILE A 254 19.35 13.91 14.38
N THR A 255 19.23 13.65 13.08
CA THR A 255 18.40 14.45 12.17
C THR A 255 17.29 13.58 11.58
N LEU A 256 16.03 14.01 11.77
CA LEU A 256 14.86 13.39 11.16
C LEU A 256 14.40 14.22 9.95
N PHE A 257 14.38 13.62 8.78
CA PHE A 257 13.78 14.19 7.59
C PHE A 257 12.35 13.68 7.40
N LEU A 258 11.39 14.60 7.32
CA LEU A 258 10.00 14.32 7.00
C LEU A 258 9.75 14.63 5.52
N VAL A 259 9.51 13.57 4.72
CA VAL A 259 9.25 13.68 3.28
C VAL A 259 7.76 13.49 3.05
N GLY A 260 7.09 14.55 2.63
CA GLY A 260 5.66 14.58 2.34
C GLY A 260 4.98 15.86 2.78
N THR A 261 3.71 15.99 2.42
CA THR A 261 2.86 17.16 2.70
C THR A 261 1.57 16.73 3.39
N GLY A 262 0.88 17.68 4.03
CA GLY A 262 -0.43 17.44 4.64
C GLY A 262 -0.85 18.55 5.60
N ALA A 263 -2.14 18.56 5.93
CA ALA A 263 -2.75 19.60 6.76
C ALA A 263 -2.25 19.61 8.22
N TYR A 264 -1.53 18.57 8.64
CA TYR A 264 -1.03 18.45 10.00
C TYR A 264 0.37 19.08 10.20
N ARG A 265 0.97 19.64 9.13
CA ARG A 265 2.32 20.22 9.14
C ARG A 265 2.50 21.27 10.23
N ASP A 266 1.64 22.29 10.28
CA ASP A 266 1.76 23.39 11.26
C ASP A 266 1.69 22.89 12.70
N HIS A 267 0.86 21.87 12.97
CA HIS A 267 0.78 21.24 14.28
C HIS A 267 2.11 20.55 14.64
N LEU A 268 2.70 19.83 13.70
CA LEU A 268 3.96 19.12 13.89
C LEU A 268 5.15 20.08 14.10
N GLU A 269 5.21 21.19 13.36
CA GLU A 269 6.24 22.22 13.54
C GLU A 269 6.18 22.84 14.97
N LYS A 270 4.96 23.16 15.43
CA LYS A 270 4.75 23.64 16.81
C LYS A 270 5.12 22.59 17.85
N LEU A 271 4.82 21.32 17.61
CA LEU A 271 5.17 20.22 18.49
C LEU A 271 6.69 20.02 18.55
N ALA A 272 7.36 20.00 17.41
CA ALA A 272 8.82 19.90 17.33
C ALA A 272 9.50 21.00 18.15
N HIS A 273 9.01 22.24 18.03
CA HIS A 273 9.52 23.36 18.83
C HIS A 273 9.33 23.14 20.33
N ARG A 274 8.14 22.71 20.79
CA ARG A 274 7.84 22.46 22.21
C ARG A 274 8.69 21.34 22.82
N LEU A 275 9.01 20.33 22.02
CA LEU A 275 9.80 19.17 22.42
C LEU A 275 11.33 19.40 22.33
N GLY A 276 11.78 20.58 21.86
CA GLY A 276 13.20 20.89 21.68
C GLY A 276 13.79 20.28 20.40
N LEU A 277 12.97 19.81 19.47
CA LEU A 277 13.38 19.13 18.24
C LEU A 277 13.54 20.06 17.02
N ARG A 278 13.45 21.39 17.21
CA ARG A 278 13.46 22.36 16.10
C ARG A 278 14.65 22.19 15.14
N ASN A 279 15.83 21.92 15.68
CA ASN A 279 17.05 21.76 14.89
C ASN A 279 17.29 20.32 14.42
N HIS A 280 16.48 19.38 14.89
CA HIS A 280 16.60 17.94 14.65
C HIS A 280 15.55 17.40 13.66
N VAL A 281 14.51 18.19 13.34
CA VAL A 281 13.44 17.79 12.41
C VAL A 281 13.40 18.74 11.22
N ARG A 282 13.56 18.18 10.02
CA ARG A 282 13.53 18.90 8.76
C ARG A 282 12.32 18.48 7.92
N PHE A 283 11.43 19.42 7.62
CA PHE A 283 10.23 19.22 6.81
C PHE A 283 10.56 19.51 5.33
N LEU A 284 10.76 18.48 4.52
CA LEU A 284 11.18 18.62 3.12
C LEU A 284 10.02 18.90 2.15
N GLY A 285 8.77 18.69 2.59
CA GLY A 285 7.62 18.79 1.70
C GLY A 285 7.52 17.60 0.74
N TRP A 286 6.80 17.79 -0.38
CA TRP A 286 6.77 16.81 -1.45
C TRP A 286 8.11 16.75 -2.18
N ARG A 287 8.59 15.54 -2.40
CA ARG A 287 9.86 15.29 -3.11
C ARG A 287 9.66 14.14 -4.11
N ASP A 288 10.02 14.36 -5.37
CA ASP A 288 9.96 13.32 -6.40
C ASP A 288 11.10 12.29 -6.25
N ASP A 289 12.20 12.69 -5.61
CA ASP A 289 13.36 11.88 -5.30
C ASP A 289 13.32 11.23 -3.90
N ALA A 290 12.12 11.04 -3.33
CA ALA A 290 11.91 10.48 -1.99
C ALA A 290 12.67 9.17 -1.77
N LEU A 291 12.74 8.28 -2.77
CA LEU A 291 13.51 7.02 -2.68
C LEU A 291 15.01 7.26 -2.50
N SER A 292 15.56 8.27 -3.17
CA SER A 292 16.99 8.62 -3.03
C SER A 292 17.27 9.19 -1.64
N ILE A 293 16.32 9.95 -1.07
CA ILE A 293 16.41 10.44 0.32
C ILE A 293 16.32 9.28 1.31
N MET A 294 15.39 8.33 1.10
CA MET A 294 15.31 7.11 1.91
C MET A 294 16.60 6.29 1.82
N ALA A 295 17.20 6.18 0.63
CA ALA A 295 18.47 5.48 0.44
C ALA A 295 19.65 6.16 1.15
N ALA A 296 19.58 7.45 1.43
CA ALA A 296 20.61 8.19 2.17
C ALA A 296 20.47 8.05 3.70
N ALA A 297 19.35 7.50 4.20
CA ALA A 297 19.08 7.33 5.63
C ALA A 297 19.90 6.20 6.26
N ASP A 298 20.16 6.32 7.55
CA ASP A 298 20.63 5.21 8.39
C ASP A 298 19.47 4.32 8.84
N ILE A 299 18.34 4.92 9.19
CA ILE A 299 17.14 4.23 9.66
C ILE A 299 15.90 4.87 9.02
N ILE A 300 15.00 4.05 8.48
CA ILE A 300 13.66 4.47 8.10
C ILE A 300 12.72 4.28 9.29
N VAL A 301 11.87 5.26 9.54
CA VAL A 301 10.89 5.23 10.63
C VAL A 301 9.47 5.38 10.07
N HIS A 302 8.57 4.48 10.46
CA HIS A 302 7.18 4.48 10.00
C HIS A 302 6.20 4.39 11.17
N PRO A 303 5.85 5.52 11.81
CA PRO A 303 5.05 5.57 13.04
C PRO A 303 3.54 5.54 12.80
N SER A 304 3.07 5.15 11.62
CA SER A 304 1.67 5.25 11.22
C SER A 304 0.73 4.47 12.16
N CYS A 305 -0.42 5.06 12.49
CA CYS A 305 -1.45 4.38 13.28
C CYS A 305 -2.43 3.59 12.40
N GLU A 306 -2.41 3.83 11.08
CA GLU A 306 -3.34 3.20 10.13
C GLU A 306 -2.75 3.19 8.72
N ASP A 307 -2.75 2.01 8.10
CA ASP A 307 -2.50 1.81 6.67
C ASP A 307 -3.10 0.45 6.22
N ALA A 308 -3.21 0.20 4.91
CA ALA A 308 -3.59 -1.12 4.40
C ALA A 308 -2.36 -1.95 4.00
N LEU A 309 -1.45 -1.32 3.29
CA LEU A 309 -0.13 -1.85 2.93
C LEU A 309 0.79 -0.64 2.71
N SER A 310 1.79 -0.48 3.57
CA SER A 310 2.63 0.71 3.55
C SER A 310 3.74 0.62 2.49
N SER A 311 3.67 1.51 1.49
CA SER A 311 4.74 1.65 0.48
C SER A 311 6.08 1.98 1.13
N ALA A 312 6.11 2.84 2.15
CA ALA A 312 7.36 3.24 2.81
C ALA A 312 8.09 2.06 3.47
N VAL A 313 7.35 1.08 4.03
CA VAL A 313 7.93 -0.15 4.59
C VAL A 313 8.53 -1.03 3.49
N ILE A 314 7.79 -1.21 2.39
CA ILE A 314 8.25 -1.96 1.23
C ILE A 314 9.49 -1.31 0.63
N GLU A 315 9.43 0.00 0.41
CA GLU A 315 10.52 0.79 -0.17
C GLU A 315 11.79 0.77 0.70
N SER A 316 11.65 0.78 2.03
CA SER A 316 12.81 0.65 2.92
C SER A 316 13.53 -0.68 2.75
N LEU A 317 12.78 -1.78 2.63
CA LEU A 317 13.35 -3.11 2.39
C LEU A 317 13.96 -3.21 0.99
N MET A 318 13.28 -2.69 -0.04
CA MET A 318 13.81 -2.64 -1.42
C MET A 318 15.14 -1.87 -1.49
N LEU A 319 15.33 -0.85 -0.64
CA LEU A 319 16.55 -0.06 -0.50
C LEU A 319 17.56 -0.67 0.48
N ALA A 320 17.27 -1.83 1.05
CA ALA A 320 18.07 -2.48 2.09
C ALA A 320 18.37 -1.53 3.29
N ARG A 321 17.39 -0.74 3.73
CA ARG A 321 17.53 0.19 4.85
C ARG A 321 16.89 -0.36 6.11
N PRO A 322 17.56 -0.25 7.28
CA PRO A 322 16.96 -0.56 8.57
C PRO A 322 15.63 0.15 8.74
N ILE A 323 14.63 -0.55 9.29
CA ILE A 323 13.31 0.03 9.50
C ILE A 323 12.75 -0.28 10.87
N ILE A 324 12.12 0.73 11.48
CA ILE A 324 11.23 0.61 12.63
C ILE A 324 9.85 1.03 12.18
N ALA A 325 8.87 0.14 12.30
CA ALA A 325 7.50 0.40 11.88
C ALA A 325 6.50 -0.02 12.97
N THR A 326 5.36 0.64 12.98
CA THR A 326 4.25 0.26 13.87
C THR A 326 3.51 -0.96 13.36
N ASP A 327 2.93 -1.74 14.28
CA ASP A 327 2.16 -2.96 14.01
C ASP A 327 0.78 -2.65 13.40
N ILE A 328 0.78 -2.32 12.12
CA ILE A 328 -0.41 -2.04 11.33
C ILE A 328 -0.48 -2.97 10.12
N SER A 329 -1.62 -2.93 9.41
CA SER A 329 -1.86 -3.80 8.25
C SER A 329 -0.70 -3.80 7.24
N GLY A 330 -0.29 -4.99 6.81
CA GLY A 330 0.75 -5.21 5.81
C GLY A 330 2.18 -5.08 6.30
N VAL A 331 2.43 -4.49 7.49
CA VAL A 331 3.78 -4.36 8.06
C VAL A 331 4.32 -5.73 8.44
N ARG A 332 3.52 -6.55 9.14
CA ARG A 332 3.92 -7.94 9.46
C ARG A 332 4.20 -8.79 8.23
N ASP A 333 3.40 -8.61 7.17
CA ASP A 333 3.60 -9.33 5.91
C ASP A 333 4.92 -8.93 5.24
N SER A 334 5.19 -7.63 5.18
CA SER A 334 6.41 -7.09 4.55
C SER A 334 7.68 -7.44 5.35
N LEU A 335 7.61 -7.40 6.68
CA LEU A 335 8.75 -7.63 7.58
C LEU A 335 8.89 -9.09 8.05
N ASP A 336 8.08 -10.02 7.53
CA ASP A 336 8.03 -11.44 7.95
C ASP A 336 7.93 -11.55 9.49
N ASP A 337 6.86 -10.93 10.04
CA ASP A 337 6.59 -10.88 11.49
C ASP A 337 7.73 -10.27 12.33
N GLY A 338 8.48 -9.31 11.78
CA GLY A 338 9.57 -8.61 12.47
C GLY A 338 10.98 -9.18 12.24
N LYS A 339 11.11 -10.21 11.39
CA LYS A 339 12.41 -10.80 11.06
C LYS A 339 13.32 -9.83 10.32
N TYR A 340 12.78 -8.92 9.52
CA TYR A 340 13.53 -8.01 8.66
C TYR A 340 13.46 -6.53 9.07
N GLY A 341 12.80 -6.21 10.18
CA GLY A 341 12.71 -4.88 10.79
C GLY A 341 12.09 -4.95 12.17
N LEU A 342 12.13 -3.88 12.95
CA LEU A 342 11.45 -3.84 14.23
C LEU A 342 9.99 -3.41 14.07
N ILE A 343 9.10 -4.12 14.77
CA ILE A 343 7.67 -3.83 14.81
C ILE A 343 7.31 -3.42 16.24
N VAL A 344 6.69 -2.25 16.39
CA VAL A 344 6.25 -1.70 17.68
C VAL A 344 4.74 -1.44 17.68
N PRO A 345 4.08 -1.39 18.84
CA PRO A 345 2.67 -1.02 18.91
C PRO A 345 2.42 0.38 18.31
N PRO A 346 1.30 0.60 17.61
CA PRO A 346 0.91 1.94 17.15
C PRO A 346 0.55 2.83 18.35
N ALA A 347 0.78 4.15 18.22
CA ALA A 347 0.51 5.15 19.23
C ALA A 347 1.25 4.93 20.58
N ASP A 348 2.43 4.32 20.53
CA ASP A 348 3.27 4.03 21.70
C ASP A 348 4.67 4.64 21.51
N SER A 349 4.88 5.85 22.07
CA SER A 349 6.14 6.59 21.99
C SER A 349 7.28 5.89 22.73
N GLU A 350 6.99 5.21 23.85
CA GLU A 350 7.99 4.51 24.65
C GLU A 350 8.51 3.26 23.92
N ALA A 351 7.61 2.46 23.35
CA ALA A 351 8.01 1.30 22.55
C ALA A 351 8.82 1.75 21.32
N PHE A 352 8.43 2.88 20.69
CA PHE A 352 9.15 3.41 19.53
C PHE A 352 10.56 3.92 19.94
N ARG A 353 10.69 4.58 21.10
CA ARG A 353 11.98 5.01 21.66
C ARG A 353 12.88 3.81 21.93
N ALA A 354 12.38 2.80 22.63
CA ALA A 354 13.16 1.58 22.92
C ALA A 354 13.65 0.89 21.64
N ALA A 355 12.83 0.85 20.58
CA ALA A 355 13.23 0.32 19.30
C ALA A 355 14.32 1.16 18.61
N LEU A 356 14.26 2.49 18.70
CA LEU A 356 15.31 3.38 18.22
C LEU A 356 16.63 3.12 18.97
N GLU A 357 16.62 3.09 20.29
CA GLU A 357 17.79 2.79 21.13
C GLU A 357 18.41 1.43 20.73
N GLN A 358 17.59 0.40 20.57
CA GLN A 358 18.02 -0.92 20.16
C GLN A 358 18.70 -0.92 18.77
N VAL A 359 18.08 -0.25 17.77
CA VAL A 359 18.64 -0.19 16.41
C VAL A 359 19.92 0.63 16.38
N ILE A 360 19.99 1.74 17.11
CA ILE A 360 21.17 2.60 17.21
C ILE A 360 22.34 1.84 17.80
N ALA A 361 22.11 1.11 18.91
CA ALA A 361 23.15 0.31 19.59
C ALA A 361 23.67 -0.86 18.73
N HIS A 362 22.86 -1.36 17.77
CA HIS A 362 23.18 -2.52 16.93
C HIS A 362 22.93 -2.22 15.43
N LEU A 363 23.43 -1.06 14.97
CA LEU A 363 23.11 -0.56 13.63
C LEU A 363 23.60 -1.48 12.50
N ASP A 364 24.76 -2.11 12.67
CA ASP A 364 25.33 -3.03 11.65
C ASP A 364 24.49 -4.32 11.55
N ASP A 365 24.01 -4.87 12.65
CA ASP A 365 23.08 -6.00 12.65
C ASP A 365 21.74 -5.62 11.98
N ALA A 366 21.28 -4.39 12.21
CA ALA A 366 20.07 -3.88 11.57
C ALA A 366 20.25 -3.70 10.05
N ARG A 367 21.43 -3.24 9.60
CA ARG A 367 21.79 -3.14 8.17
C ARG A 367 21.85 -4.52 7.51
N GLU A 368 22.46 -5.51 8.17
CA GLU A 368 22.49 -6.89 7.66
C GLU A 368 21.10 -7.51 7.60
N ARG A 369 20.28 -7.28 8.61
CA ARG A 369 18.87 -7.68 8.61
C ARG A 369 18.11 -7.07 7.44
N ALA A 370 18.30 -5.79 7.15
CA ALA A 370 17.67 -5.07 6.05
C ALA A 370 18.10 -5.60 4.67
N ARG A 371 19.39 -5.99 4.48
CA ARG A 371 19.85 -6.64 3.24
C ARG A 371 19.12 -7.94 2.98
N ARG A 372 18.99 -8.81 3.99
CA ARG A 372 18.21 -10.05 3.88
C ARG A 372 16.72 -9.78 3.67
N GLY A 373 16.22 -8.66 4.23
CA GLY A 373 14.87 -8.19 4.02
C GLY A 373 14.59 -7.80 2.57
N ARG A 374 15.60 -7.28 1.85
CA ARG A 374 15.48 -6.98 0.42
C ARG A 374 15.22 -8.25 -0.41
N ASP A 375 15.97 -9.32 -0.18
CA ASP A 375 15.75 -10.59 -0.88
C ASP A 375 14.35 -11.15 -0.62
N HIS A 376 13.90 -11.05 0.63
CA HIS A 376 12.55 -11.47 1.01
C HIS A 376 11.46 -10.66 0.29
N ILE A 377 11.54 -9.33 0.31
CA ILE A 377 10.47 -8.48 -0.25
C ILE A 377 10.43 -8.56 -1.78
N LEU A 378 11.60 -8.72 -2.44
CA LEU A 378 11.68 -8.96 -3.88
C LEU A 378 10.97 -10.27 -4.26
N ALA A 379 11.17 -11.35 -3.49
CA ALA A 379 10.49 -12.62 -3.73
C ALA A 379 8.99 -12.56 -3.37
N TYR A 380 8.63 -11.83 -2.31
CA TYR A 380 7.24 -11.71 -1.86
C TYR A 380 6.38 -10.85 -2.78
N MET A 381 6.93 -9.75 -3.31
CA MET A 381 6.22 -8.79 -4.16
C MET A 381 6.68 -8.79 -5.62
N ASP A 382 7.32 -9.87 -6.08
CA ASP A 382 7.70 -10.02 -7.49
C ASP A 382 6.52 -9.72 -8.41
N SER A 383 6.65 -8.72 -9.28
CA SER A 383 5.56 -8.21 -10.10
C SER A 383 5.04 -9.26 -11.08
N GLY A 384 5.91 -10.09 -11.66
CA GLY A 384 5.52 -11.18 -12.54
C GLY A 384 4.75 -12.28 -11.81
N ARG A 385 5.12 -12.60 -10.56
CA ARG A 385 4.36 -13.52 -9.71
C ARG A 385 2.98 -12.95 -9.37
N VAL A 386 2.92 -11.67 -9.02
CA VAL A 386 1.67 -10.98 -8.71
C VAL A 386 0.77 -10.92 -9.94
N ALA A 387 1.31 -10.59 -11.12
CA ALA A 387 0.56 -10.58 -12.38
C ALA A 387 -0.04 -11.95 -12.70
N ARG A 388 0.71 -13.05 -12.50
CA ARG A 388 0.20 -14.42 -12.65
C ARG A 388 -0.96 -14.71 -11.70
N ALA A 389 -0.86 -14.29 -10.44
CA ALA A 389 -1.93 -14.50 -9.45
C ALA A 389 -3.20 -13.70 -9.81
N TYR A 390 -3.05 -12.48 -10.33
CA TYR A 390 -4.18 -11.69 -10.86
C TYR A 390 -4.81 -12.36 -12.07
N LYS A 391 -4.00 -12.82 -13.02
CA LYS A 391 -4.49 -13.57 -14.20
C LYS A 391 -5.31 -14.78 -13.77
N GLU A 392 -4.78 -15.64 -12.91
CA GLU A 392 -5.48 -16.82 -12.40
C GLU A 392 -6.81 -16.46 -11.72
N CYS A 393 -6.84 -15.37 -10.96
CA CYS A 393 -8.06 -14.85 -10.35
C CYS A 393 -9.08 -14.42 -11.41
N TYR A 394 -8.66 -13.70 -12.45
CA TYR A 394 -9.55 -13.28 -13.54
C TYR A 394 -10.11 -14.47 -14.32
N GLU A 395 -9.29 -15.43 -14.71
CA GLU A 395 -9.71 -16.65 -15.41
C GLU A 395 -10.71 -17.45 -14.59
N THR A 396 -10.43 -17.62 -13.28
CA THR A 396 -11.32 -18.33 -12.36
C THR A 396 -12.69 -17.64 -12.26
N VAL A 397 -12.71 -16.31 -12.12
CA VAL A 397 -13.96 -15.55 -11.99
C VAL A 397 -14.71 -15.51 -13.32
N ALA A 398 -14.02 -15.39 -14.44
CA ALA A 398 -14.65 -15.41 -15.77
C ALA A 398 -15.35 -16.75 -16.08
N ALA A 399 -14.78 -17.87 -15.61
CA ALA A 399 -15.32 -19.21 -15.78
C ALA A 399 -16.52 -19.55 -14.87
N GLN A 400 -16.82 -18.73 -13.85
CA GLN A 400 -17.99 -18.95 -12.99
C GLN A 400 -19.29 -18.79 -13.80
N PRO A 401 -20.33 -19.56 -13.51
CA PRO A 401 -21.64 -19.46 -14.17
C PRO A 401 -22.33 -18.11 -13.95
#